data_2a6e391d7bb71926d45c32c06b734e2f
#
_entry.id   2a6e391d7bb71926d45c32c06b734e2f
#
_cell.length_a   1.000
_cell.length_b   1.000
_cell.length_c   1.000
_cell.angle_alpha   90.00
_cell.angle_beta   90.00
_cell.angle_gamma   90.00
#
_symmetry.space_group_name_H-M   'P 1'
#
loop_
_entity.id
_entity.type
_entity.pdbx_description
1 polymer ?
#
loop_
_entity_poly.entity_id
_entity_poly.type
_entity_poly.pdbx_seq_one_letter_code
_entity_poly.pdbx_strand_id
1 'polypeptide(L)'
;MKKFLLFALVAILGISAQAQGKPEVITKQPDGTEMVYKRVSGKMLCIRSGKLATYDLKQLAENDQPAGDLKVVTAADGKTVYLKYVLSYASYIKDDQAGGWVKGTKAGNKITIPAGQYILYGQFDDGEYGLCVGYLELKNGKFEVSNEPITFTLDGITAKLDGTYMEGESQDNLKLKMLGGYWSDDKSFFCGDVGTLFSTDPSSIETVEKADNKQVVGETYFDLSGRKLSEAGKGIVLKSIKFADGTTKTVKYINK
;
A
#
# COMPACT_ATOMS: atom_id res chain seq x y z
N MET A 1 -28.51 -61.52 -1.63
CA MET A 1 -27.15 -60.92 -1.75
C MET A 1 -27.28 -59.56 -2.45
N LYS A 2 -27.33 -58.51 -1.65
CA LYS A 2 -27.46 -57.16 -2.19
C LYS A 2 -26.05 -56.55 -2.32
N LYS A 3 -25.67 -56.23 -3.54
CA LYS A 3 -24.40 -55.56 -3.85
C LYS A 3 -24.58 -54.04 -3.61
N PHE A 4 -23.96 -53.52 -2.56
CA PHE A 4 -23.82 -52.07 -2.37
C PHE A 4 -22.76 -51.52 -3.33
N LEU A 5 -23.17 -50.72 -4.28
CA LEU A 5 -22.29 -49.93 -5.10
C LEU A 5 -21.87 -48.68 -4.28
N LEU A 6 -20.64 -48.65 -3.84
CA LEU A 6 -20.04 -47.49 -3.19
C LEU A 6 -19.60 -46.52 -4.29
N PHE A 7 -20.37 -45.45 -4.52
CA PHE A 7 -19.92 -44.32 -5.34
C PHE A 7 -18.89 -43.54 -4.55
N ALA A 8 -17.63 -43.74 -4.82
CA ALA A 8 -16.57 -42.85 -4.42
C ALA A 8 -16.68 -41.58 -5.28
N LEU A 9 -17.23 -40.50 -4.66
CA LEU A 9 -17.21 -39.17 -5.23
C LEU A 9 -15.74 -38.67 -5.17
N VAL A 10 -14.95 -38.93 -6.19
CA VAL A 10 -13.67 -38.28 -6.39
C VAL A 10 -13.98 -36.83 -6.76
N ALA A 11 -13.88 -35.94 -5.77
CA ALA A 11 -13.79 -34.53 -6.02
C ALA A 11 -12.47 -34.27 -6.77
N ILE A 12 -12.54 -34.30 -8.09
CA ILE A 12 -11.49 -33.78 -8.93
C ILE A 12 -11.48 -32.28 -8.66
N LEU A 13 -10.60 -31.87 -7.74
CA LEU A 13 -10.13 -30.50 -7.69
C LEU A 13 -9.48 -30.26 -9.05
N GLY A 14 -10.25 -29.74 -9.97
CA GLY A 14 -9.78 -29.27 -11.25
C GLY A 14 -8.73 -28.19 -10.99
N ILE A 15 -7.48 -28.59 -10.93
CA ILE A 15 -6.38 -27.70 -11.30
C ILE A 15 -6.65 -27.47 -12.77
N SER A 16 -7.42 -26.43 -13.08
CA SER A 16 -7.45 -25.86 -14.41
C SER A 16 -6.02 -25.46 -14.71
N ALA A 17 -5.30 -26.31 -15.44
CA ALA A 17 -4.18 -25.86 -16.22
C ALA A 17 -4.78 -24.74 -17.08
N GLN A 18 -4.64 -23.49 -16.63
CA GLN A 18 -4.92 -22.34 -17.45
C GLN A 18 -4.03 -22.55 -18.68
N ALA A 19 -4.66 -22.78 -19.82
CA ALA A 19 -3.98 -22.57 -21.08
C ALA A 19 -3.26 -21.25 -20.94
N GLN A 20 -1.93 -21.23 -21.09
CA GLN A 20 -1.08 -20.07 -20.88
C GLN A 20 -1.43 -19.00 -21.93
N GLY A 21 -2.56 -18.34 -21.73
CA GLY A 21 -2.85 -17.07 -22.38
C GLY A 21 -1.91 -16.01 -21.78
N LYS A 22 -1.56 -15.01 -22.57
CA LYS A 22 -0.78 -13.88 -22.06
C LYS A 22 -1.43 -13.31 -20.80
N PRO A 23 -0.65 -12.97 -19.76
CA PRO A 23 -1.19 -12.38 -18.56
C PRO A 23 -1.99 -11.11 -18.87
N GLU A 24 -3.16 -10.98 -18.27
CA GLU A 24 -4.00 -9.79 -18.42
C GLU A 24 -3.49 -8.68 -17.52
N VAL A 25 -3.16 -7.53 -18.11
CA VAL A 25 -2.90 -6.29 -17.39
C VAL A 25 -4.10 -5.38 -17.55
N ILE A 26 -4.69 -4.96 -16.43
CA ILE A 26 -5.81 -4.01 -16.43
C ILE A 26 -5.26 -2.62 -16.67
N THR A 27 -5.26 -2.15 -17.92
CA THR A 27 -4.71 -0.83 -18.31
C THR A 27 -5.75 0.28 -18.27
N LYS A 28 -7.03 -0.05 -18.58
CA LYS A 28 -8.12 0.91 -18.52
C LYS A 28 -8.56 1.12 -17.08
N GLN A 29 -8.93 2.38 -16.76
CA GLN A 29 -9.53 2.67 -15.46
C GLN A 29 -10.83 1.86 -15.30
N PRO A 30 -10.94 1.06 -14.22
CA PRO A 30 -12.17 0.33 -13.92
C PRO A 30 -13.32 1.27 -13.58
N ASP A 31 -14.54 0.83 -13.83
CA ASP A 31 -15.76 1.55 -13.44
C ASP A 31 -15.93 1.50 -11.90
N GLY A 32 -16.32 2.63 -11.31
CA GLY A 32 -16.56 2.74 -9.88
C GLY A 32 -16.33 4.14 -9.31
N THR A 33 -16.29 4.22 -7.98
CA THR A 33 -15.97 5.46 -7.28
C THR A 33 -14.46 5.52 -7.02
N GLU A 34 -13.80 6.53 -7.58
CA GLU A 34 -12.37 6.77 -7.37
C GLU A 34 -12.11 7.57 -6.10
N MET A 35 -11.08 7.16 -5.37
CA MET A 35 -10.47 7.91 -4.28
C MET A 35 -8.96 7.96 -4.50
N VAL A 36 -8.38 9.14 -4.33
CA VAL A 36 -6.94 9.36 -4.48
C VAL A 36 -6.32 9.61 -3.12
N TYR A 37 -5.29 8.84 -2.80
CA TYR A 37 -4.53 8.95 -1.57
C TYR A 37 -3.11 9.40 -1.88
N LYS A 38 -2.67 10.48 -1.27
CA LYS A 38 -1.29 10.94 -1.36
C LYS A 38 -0.38 10.09 -0.49
N ARG A 39 0.80 9.75 -0.99
CA ARG A 39 1.85 9.14 -0.16
C ARG A 39 2.45 10.19 0.76
N VAL A 40 2.47 9.89 2.05
CA VAL A 40 2.80 10.87 3.07
C VAL A 40 3.99 10.48 3.91
N SER A 41 4.26 9.19 4.04
CA SER A 41 5.46 8.67 4.67
C SER A 41 5.76 7.25 4.21
N GLY A 42 6.90 6.73 4.64
CA GLY A 42 7.40 5.42 4.28
C GLY A 42 8.74 5.50 3.55
N LYS A 43 9.21 4.35 3.10
CA LYS A 43 10.50 4.24 2.41
C LYS A 43 10.31 3.55 1.06
N MET A 44 10.93 4.10 0.04
CA MET A 44 11.07 3.47 -1.27
C MET A 44 12.47 2.84 -1.37
N LEU A 45 12.53 1.64 -1.93
CA LEU A 45 13.76 0.90 -2.14
C LEU A 45 13.92 0.56 -3.62
N CYS A 46 15.13 0.69 -4.15
CA CYS A 46 15.48 0.23 -5.50
C CYS A 46 16.97 -0.11 -5.58
N ILE A 47 17.39 -0.76 -6.66
CA ILE A 47 18.82 -1.00 -6.91
C ILE A 47 19.41 0.20 -7.64
N ARG A 48 20.46 0.79 -7.06
CA ARG A 48 21.28 1.81 -7.70
C ARG A 48 22.75 1.39 -7.68
N SER A 49 23.37 1.37 -8.86
CA SER A 49 24.78 0.96 -9.01
C SER A 49 25.09 -0.37 -8.31
N GLY A 50 24.19 -1.35 -8.44
CA GLY A 50 24.31 -2.69 -7.84
C GLY A 50 24.13 -2.77 -6.32
N LYS A 51 23.69 -1.68 -5.68
CA LYS A 51 23.41 -1.63 -4.24
C LYS A 51 21.97 -1.27 -3.96
N LEU A 52 21.44 -1.80 -2.84
CA LEU A 52 20.13 -1.41 -2.35
C LEU A 52 20.18 0.05 -1.85
N ALA A 53 19.44 0.92 -2.52
CA ALA A 53 19.25 2.30 -2.13
C ALA A 53 17.88 2.47 -1.48
N THR A 54 17.82 3.28 -0.43
CA THR A 54 16.60 3.58 0.32
C THR A 54 16.36 5.09 0.28
N TYR A 55 15.12 5.48 -0.01
CA TYR A 55 14.67 6.86 -0.07
C TYR A 55 13.50 7.05 0.88
N ASP A 56 13.53 8.12 1.66
CA ASP A 56 12.40 8.54 2.47
C ASP A 56 11.37 9.24 1.57
N LEU A 57 10.12 8.77 1.59
CA LEU A 57 9.07 9.28 0.71
C LEU A 57 8.68 10.72 1.03
N LYS A 58 8.74 11.10 2.32
CA LYS A 58 8.49 12.48 2.75
C LYS A 58 9.57 13.42 2.22
N GLN A 59 10.83 13.02 2.32
CA GLN A 59 11.97 13.80 1.82
C GLN A 59 11.94 13.95 0.30
N LEU A 60 11.52 12.90 -0.42
CA LEU A 60 11.33 13.00 -1.88
C LEU A 60 10.25 14.03 -2.23
N ALA A 61 9.13 14.06 -1.51
CA ALA A 61 8.06 15.03 -1.72
C ALA A 61 8.52 16.47 -1.41
N GLU A 62 9.31 16.68 -0.36
CA GLU A 62 9.90 17.97 -0.01
C GLU A 62 10.88 18.50 -1.07
N ASN A 63 11.48 17.63 -1.87
CA ASN A 63 12.40 17.94 -2.96
C ASN A 63 11.72 18.00 -4.35
N ASP A 64 10.41 18.22 -4.42
CA ASP A 64 9.61 18.24 -5.65
C ASP A 64 9.73 16.95 -6.50
N GLN A 65 9.99 15.82 -5.85
CA GLN A 65 10.04 14.49 -6.45
C GLN A 65 9.01 13.55 -5.80
N PRO A 66 7.71 13.91 -5.76
CA PRO A 66 6.72 13.11 -5.08
C PRO A 66 6.55 11.75 -5.76
N ALA A 67 6.49 10.70 -4.96
CA ALA A 67 6.00 9.42 -5.42
C ALA A 67 4.51 9.56 -5.82
N GLY A 68 4.10 8.86 -6.86
CA GLY A 68 2.74 8.98 -7.38
C GLY A 68 1.67 8.61 -6.36
N ASP A 69 0.52 9.23 -6.50
CA ASP A 69 -0.62 9.02 -5.62
C ASP A 69 -1.22 7.63 -5.84
N LEU A 70 -1.61 6.96 -4.76
CA LEU A 70 -2.36 5.71 -4.83
C LEU A 70 -3.80 6.02 -5.26
N LYS A 71 -4.23 5.51 -6.40
CA LYS A 71 -5.62 5.58 -6.84
C LYS A 71 -6.35 4.30 -6.45
N VAL A 72 -7.50 4.44 -5.84
CA VAL A 72 -8.38 3.33 -5.43
C VAL A 72 -9.74 3.52 -6.06
N VAL A 73 -10.15 2.60 -6.92
CA VAL A 73 -11.50 2.56 -7.48
C VAL A 73 -12.28 1.47 -6.78
N THR A 74 -13.41 1.83 -6.17
CA THR A 74 -14.35 0.86 -5.58
C THR A 74 -15.50 0.64 -6.56
N ALA A 75 -15.69 -0.60 -6.99
CA ALA A 75 -16.76 -0.99 -7.89
C ALA A 75 -18.15 -0.82 -7.24
N ALA A 76 -19.19 -0.87 -8.05
CA ALA A 76 -20.58 -0.68 -7.60
C ALA A 76 -21.06 -1.71 -6.55
N ASP A 77 -20.42 -2.87 -6.46
CA ASP A 77 -20.70 -3.89 -5.44
C ASP A 77 -20.20 -3.50 -4.02
N GLY A 78 -19.42 -2.41 -3.92
CA GLY A 78 -18.82 -1.92 -2.67
C GLY A 78 -17.73 -2.83 -2.09
N LYS A 79 -17.38 -3.93 -2.75
CA LYS A 79 -16.45 -4.96 -2.29
C LYS A 79 -15.24 -5.14 -3.20
N THR A 80 -15.45 -5.10 -4.51
CA THR A 80 -14.36 -5.16 -5.49
C THR A 80 -13.64 -3.83 -5.53
N VAL A 81 -12.32 -3.86 -5.41
CA VAL A 81 -11.48 -2.66 -5.49
C VAL A 81 -10.37 -2.85 -6.50
N TYR A 82 -9.95 -1.75 -7.10
CA TYR A 82 -8.82 -1.71 -8.01
C TYR A 82 -7.86 -0.62 -7.55
N LEU A 83 -6.57 -0.92 -7.52
CA LEU A 83 -5.55 0.01 -7.08
C LEU A 83 -4.54 0.25 -8.19
N LYS A 84 -4.20 1.53 -8.43
CA LYS A 84 -3.15 1.95 -9.35
C LYS A 84 -2.01 2.60 -8.58
N TYR A 85 -0.77 2.42 -9.02
CA TYR A 85 0.43 2.95 -8.37
C TYR A 85 0.61 2.45 -6.94
N VAL A 86 0.38 1.14 -6.72
CA VAL A 86 0.64 0.50 -5.42
C VAL A 86 2.12 0.61 -5.01
N LEU A 87 3.04 0.67 -5.98
CA LEU A 87 4.46 0.93 -5.78
C LEU A 87 4.79 2.40 -6.07
N SER A 88 5.53 3.03 -5.16
CA SER A 88 5.94 4.44 -5.29
C SER A 88 6.79 4.69 -6.55
N TYR A 89 7.73 3.80 -6.83
CA TYR A 89 8.62 3.92 -7.99
C TYR A 89 7.89 3.76 -9.34
N ALA A 90 6.76 3.04 -9.36
CA ALA A 90 5.98 2.87 -10.58
C ALA A 90 5.48 4.21 -11.17
N SER A 91 5.36 5.25 -10.36
CA SER A 91 4.99 6.59 -10.82
C SER A 91 6.07 7.29 -11.65
N TYR A 92 7.32 6.85 -11.57
CA TYR A 92 8.43 7.36 -12.41
C TYR A 92 8.51 6.66 -13.76
N ILE A 93 7.77 5.56 -13.94
CA ILE A 93 7.64 4.88 -15.22
C ILE A 93 6.46 5.53 -15.96
N LYS A 94 6.62 5.83 -17.23
CA LYS A 94 5.57 6.48 -18.03
C LYS A 94 4.26 5.68 -17.94
N ASP A 95 3.12 6.38 -17.88
CA ASP A 95 1.79 5.83 -17.67
C ASP A 95 1.41 4.67 -18.61
N ASP A 96 1.92 4.69 -19.83
CA ASP A 96 1.72 3.65 -20.83
C ASP A 96 2.53 2.37 -20.58
N GLN A 97 3.57 2.42 -19.73
CA GLN A 97 4.50 1.32 -19.48
C GLN A 97 4.33 0.62 -18.12
N ALA A 98 3.75 1.29 -17.13
CA ALA A 98 3.59 0.70 -15.78
C ALA A 98 2.24 1.04 -15.13
N GLY A 99 1.27 1.36 -15.94
CA GLY A 99 -0.04 1.83 -15.49
C GLY A 99 -1.07 0.75 -15.16
N GLY A 100 -0.68 -0.49 -14.93
CA GLY A 100 -1.62 -1.56 -14.59
C GLY A 100 -2.31 -1.35 -13.25
N TRP A 101 -3.62 -1.62 -13.25
CA TRP A 101 -4.41 -1.73 -12.03
C TRP A 101 -4.31 -3.13 -11.46
N VAL A 102 -4.21 -3.24 -10.14
CA VAL A 102 -4.34 -4.51 -9.43
C VAL A 102 -5.72 -4.61 -8.81
N LYS A 103 -6.32 -5.81 -8.89
CA LYS A 103 -7.66 -6.09 -8.38
C LYS A 103 -7.58 -6.70 -6.99
N GLY A 104 -8.42 -6.24 -6.09
CA GLY A 104 -8.53 -6.74 -4.72
C GLY A 104 -9.97 -6.77 -4.23
N THR A 105 -10.09 -7.08 -2.94
CA THR A 105 -11.36 -7.06 -2.23
C THR A 105 -11.27 -6.17 -1.00
N LYS A 106 -12.37 -5.48 -0.70
CA LYS A 106 -12.54 -4.67 0.51
C LYS A 106 -13.52 -5.35 1.45
N ALA A 107 -13.11 -5.56 2.70
CA ALA A 107 -13.94 -6.08 3.77
C ALA A 107 -13.76 -5.20 5.02
N GLY A 108 -14.81 -4.46 5.38
CA GLY A 108 -14.71 -3.46 6.43
C GLY A 108 -13.67 -2.39 6.09
N ASN A 109 -12.69 -2.25 6.95
CA ASN A 109 -11.57 -1.31 6.78
C ASN A 109 -10.32 -1.93 6.13
N LYS A 110 -10.39 -3.17 5.66
CA LYS A 110 -9.24 -3.87 5.07
C LYS A 110 -9.42 -4.08 3.57
N ILE A 111 -8.37 -3.77 2.81
CA ILE A 111 -8.22 -4.16 1.41
C ILE A 111 -7.23 -5.32 1.33
N THR A 112 -7.57 -6.34 0.55
CA THR A 112 -6.73 -7.51 0.30
C THR A 112 -6.55 -7.70 -1.20
N ILE A 113 -5.30 -7.80 -1.66
CA ILE A 113 -4.92 -7.93 -3.07
C ILE A 113 -4.14 -9.24 -3.22
N PRO A 114 -4.56 -10.19 -4.06
CA PRO A 114 -3.77 -11.38 -4.37
C PRO A 114 -2.38 -11.01 -4.91
N ALA A 115 -1.34 -11.68 -4.41
CA ALA A 115 0.02 -11.51 -4.90
C ALA A 115 0.18 -11.98 -6.36
N GLY A 116 1.21 -11.49 -7.05
CA GLY A 116 1.57 -11.95 -8.38
C GLY A 116 0.77 -11.32 -9.52
N GLN A 117 -0.04 -10.30 -9.25
CA GLN A 117 -0.73 -9.58 -10.33
C GLN A 117 0.25 -8.72 -11.12
N TYR A 118 0.05 -8.69 -12.43
CA TYR A 118 0.86 -7.91 -13.35
C TYR A 118 0.41 -6.45 -13.38
N ILE A 119 1.36 -5.52 -13.24
CA ILE A 119 1.16 -4.09 -13.48
C ILE A 119 1.74 -3.65 -14.82
N LEU A 120 2.58 -4.49 -15.43
CA LEU A 120 3.16 -4.35 -16.75
C LEU A 120 3.36 -5.75 -17.35
N TYR A 121 3.11 -5.90 -18.64
CA TYR A 121 3.50 -7.08 -19.41
C TYR A 121 3.74 -6.69 -20.87
N GLY A 122 4.80 -7.21 -21.47
CA GLY A 122 5.13 -6.88 -22.85
C GLY A 122 6.28 -7.68 -23.40
N GLN A 123 6.62 -7.37 -24.66
CA GLN A 123 7.79 -7.89 -25.36
C GLN A 123 8.96 -6.93 -25.09
N PHE A 124 10.06 -7.49 -24.61
CA PHE A 124 11.34 -6.83 -24.42
C PHE A 124 12.38 -7.44 -25.37
N ASP A 125 13.59 -6.89 -25.40
CA ASP A 125 14.64 -7.32 -26.34
C ASP A 125 15.07 -8.79 -26.11
N ASP A 126 14.97 -9.26 -24.87
CA ASP A 126 15.42 -10.58 -24.41
C ASP A 126 14.27 -11.56 -24.11
N GLY A 127 13.01 -11.15 -24.28
CA GLY A 127 11.88 -12.06 -24.07
C GLY A 127 10.55 -11.36 -23.79
N GLU A 128 9.54 -12.18 -23.50
CA GLU A 128 8.21 -11.74 -23.14
C GLU A 128 7.98 -12.00 -21.65
N TYR A 129 7.88 -10.92 -20.86
CA TYR A 129 7.69 -10.99 -19.41
C TYR A 129 7.02 -9.73 -18.90
N GLY A 130 6.87 -9.60 -17.57
CA GLY A 130 6.21 -8.45 -16.98
C GLY A 130 6.61 -8.18 -15.55
N LEU A 131 6.14 -7.06 -15.04
CA LEU A 131 6.34 -6.64 -13.65
C LEU A 131 5.15 -7.05 -12.81
N CYS A 132 5.40 -7.89 -11.81
CA CYS A 132 4.41 -8.37 -10.85
C CYS A 132 4.56 -7.65 -9.51
N VAL A 133 3.49 -7.64 -8.71
CA VAL A 133 3.52 -7.11 -7.34
C VAL A 133 3.24 -8.19 -6.30
N GLY A 134 3.93 -8.10 -5.16
CA GLY A 134 3.81 -9.05 -4.04
C GLY A 134 4.69 -8.62 -2.88
N TYR A 135 4.59 -9.33 -1.76
CA TYR A 135 5.59 -9.14 -0.70
C TYR A 135 6.90 -9.82 -1.09
N LEU A 136 7.99 -9.10 -0.83
CA LEU A 136 9.36 -9.59 -0.96
C LEU A 136 10.02 -9.59 0.43
N GLU A 137 10.68 -10.69 0.77
CA GLU A 137 11.45 -10.81 2.02
C GLU A 137 12.93 -10.98 1.69
N LEU A 138 13.78 -10.26 2.39
CA LEU A 138 15.23 -10.43 2.28
C LEU A 138 15.67 -11.61 3.14
N LYS A 139 16.10 -12.71 2.50
CA LYS A 139 16.59 -13.91 3.15
C LYS A 139 17.96 -14.28 2.59
N ASN A 140 18.95 -14.43 3.45
CA ASN A 140 20.32 -14.81 3.03
C ASN A 140 20.88 -13.92 1.91
N GLY A 141 20.60 -12.60 1.98
CA GLY A 141 21.06 -11.64 0.97
C GLY A 141 20.31 -11.66 -0.36
N LYS A 142 19.23 -12.44 -0.48
CA LYS A 142 18.39 -12.50 -1.68
C LYS A 142 16.95 -12.14 -1.36
N PHE A 143 16.26 -11.53 -2.32
CA PHE A 143 14.83 -11.30 -2.21
C PHE A 143 14.05 -12.55 -2.62
N GLU A 144 13.17 -13.01 -1.74
CA GLU A 144 12.24 -14.10 -2.00
C GLU A 144 10.81 -13.55 -2.11
N VAL A 145 10.08 -14.00 -3.13
CA VAL A 145 8.68 -13.60 -3.36
C VAL A 145 7.79 -14.42 -2.44
N SER A 146 6.94 -13.75 -1.66
CA SER A 146 5.91 -14.38 -0.85
C SER A 146 4.59 -14.51 -1.64
N ASN A 147 3.86 -15.59 -1.41
CA ASN A 147 2.50 -15.78 -1.94
C ASN A 147 1.42 -15.17 -1.04
N GLU A 148 1.80 -14.53 0.05
CA GLU A 148 0.85 -13.84 0.92
C GLU A 148 0.15 -12.70 0.19
N PRO A 149 -1.16 -12.52 0.40
CA PRO A 149 -1.87 -11.38 -0.17
C PRO A 149 -1.36 -10.07 0.41
N ILE A 150 -1.27 -9.05 -0.44
CA ILE A 150 -0.96 -7.67 -0.04
C ILE A 150 -2.17 -7.10 0.69
N THR A 151 -1.93 -6.44 1.84
CA THR A 151 -3.01 -5.86 2.63
C THR A 151 -2.78 -4.39 2.94
N PHE A 152 -3.89 -3.63 2.91
CA PHE A 152 -3.94 -2.25 3.38
C PHE A 152 -5.03 -2.12 4.43
N THR A 153 -4.76 -1.37 5.48
CA THR A 153 -5.75 -0.98 6.47
C THR A 153 -6.18 0.47 6.24
N LEU A 154 -7.49 0.69 6.11
CA LEU A 154 -8.10 2.01 5.96
C LEU A 154 -8.53 2.51 7.35
N ASP A 155 -8.20 3.76 7.66
CA ASP A 155 -8.65 4.43 8.88
C ASP A 155 -9.11 5.86 8.54
N GLY A 156 -10.39 6.00 8.31
CA GLY A 156 -10.99 7.26 7.88
C GLY A 156 -10.39 7.78 6.58
N ILE A 157 -9.55 8.80 6.69
CA ILE A 157 -8.89 9.45 5.55
C ILE A 157 -7.51 8.85 5.23
N THR A 158 -7.04 7.87 5.99
CA THR A 158 -5.73 7.25 5.81
C THR A 158 -5.84 5.82 5.28
N ALA A 159 -4.80 5.39 4.56
CA ALA A 159 -4.58 4.01 4.19
C ALA A 159 -3.13 3.65 4.54
N LYS A 160 -2.93 2.52 5.21
CA LYS A 160 -1.61 2.03 5.61
C LYS A 160 -1.32 0.71 4.91
N LEU A 161 -0.13 0.60 4.33
CA LEU A 161 0.40 -0.68 3.86
C LEU A 161 0.79 -1.54 5.08
N ASP A 162 0.17 -2.69 5.21
CA ASP A 162 0.41 -3.63 6.32
C ASP A 162 1.56 -4.59 6.00
N GLY A 163 2.01 -5.32 7.03
CA GLY A 163 2.89 -6.48 6.89
C GLY A 163 4.30 -6.19 6.38
N THR A 164 4.72 -4.94 6.33
CA THR A 164 6.06 -4.53 5.91
C THR A 164 6.90 -4.07 7.09
N TYR A 165 8.20 -4.35 7.05
CA TYR A 165 9.16 -3.90 8.06
C TYR A 165 10.56 -3.76 7.47
N MET A 166 11.37 -2.93 8.09
CA MET A 166 12.80 -2.77 7.81
C MET A 166 13.51 -2.54 9.14
N GLU A 167 14.35 -3.50 9.55
CA GLU A 167 15.09 -3.51 10.79
C GLU A 167 16.56 -3.78 10.51
N GLY A 168 17.46 -3.18 11.29
CA GLY A 168 18.91 -3.28 11.12
C GLY A 168 19.55 -2.05 10.50
N GLU A 169 20.81 -1.79 10.84
CA GLU A 169 21.54 -0.58 10.45
C GLU A 169 22.53 -0.83 9.29
N SER A 170 22.81 -2.08 8.97
CA SER A 170 23.76 -2.45 7.92
C SER A 170 23.19 -3.58 7.03
N GLN A 171 23.76 -3.76 5.84
CA GLN A 171 23.35 -4.82 4.92
C GLN A 171 23.50 -6.23 5.52
N ASP A 172 24.44 -6.42 6.44
CA ASP A 172 24.72 -7.72 7.05
C ASP A 172 23.67 -8.14 8.08
N ASN A 173 22.96 -7.18 8.69
CA ASN A 173 21.93 -7.43 9.69
C ASN A 173 20.53 -6.96 9.28
N LEU A 174 20.35 -6.60 8.00
CA LEU A 174 19.10 -6.09 7.49
C LEU A 174 18.03 -7.20 7.44
N LYS A 175 16.95 -6.99 8.19
CA LYS A 175 15.71 -7.75 8.07
C LYS A 175 14.71 -6.87 7.34
N LEU A 176 14.18 -7.36 6.24
CA LEU A 176 13.34 -6.57 5.36
C LEU A 176 12.21 -7.41 4.80
N LYS A 177 10.99 -6.91 4.95
CA LYS A 177 9.81 -7.34 4.20
C LYS A 177 9.13 -6.10 3.64
N MET A 178 8.91 -6.09 2.34
CA MET A 178 8.36 -4.93 1.62
C MET A 178 7.27 -5.34 0.64
N LEU A 179 6.41 -4.42 0.27
CA LEU A 179 5.64 -4.52 -0.96
C LEU A 179 6.61 -4.30 -2.12
N GLY A 180 6.81 -5.29 -2.96
CA GLY A 180 7.80 -5.25 -4.02
C GLY A 180 7.22 -5.46 -5.41
N GLY A 181 7.89 -4.84 -6.38
CA GLY A 181 7.82 -5.18 -7.79
C GLY A 181 8.94 -6.14 -8.15
N TYR A 182 8.62 -7.19 -8.89
CA TYR A 182 9.58 -8.17 -9.35
C TYR A 182 9.26 -8.64 -10.77
N TRP A 183 10.30 -8.95 -11.52
CA TRP A 183 10.14 -9.46 -12.88
C TRP A 183 9.61 -10.90 -12.88
N SER A 184 8.72 -11.20 -13.80
CA SER A 184 7.98 -12.48 -13.80
C SER A 184 8.81 -13.68 -14.24
N ASP A 185 9.83 -13.45 -15.04
CA ASP A 185 10.72 -14.46 -15.61
C ASP A 185 11.69 -15.05 -14.57
N ASP A 186 12.48 -14.20 -13.92
CA ASP A 186 13.55 -14.60 -13.01
C ASP A 186 13.30 -14.26 -11.53
N LYS A 187 12.16 -13.59 -11.21
CA LYS A 187 11.80 -13.10 -9.88
C LYS A 187 12.77 -12.05 -9.32
N SER A 188 13.57 -11.44 -10.18
CA SER A 188 14.48 -10.40 -9.73
C SER A 188 13.73 -9.16 -9.22
N PHE A 189 14.32 -8.54 -8.20
CA PHE A 189 13.78 -7.36 -7.55
C PHE A 189 13.88 -6.13 -8.44
N PHE A 190 12.82 -5.37 -8.55
CA PHE A 190 12.78 -4.10 -9.27
C PHE A 190 12.78 -2.91 -8.32
N CYS A 191 11.77 -2.80 -7.47
CA CYS A 191 11.61 -1.73 -6.47
C CYS A 191 10.68 -2.20 -5.35
N GLY A 192 10.60 -1.45 -4.26
CA GLY A 192 9.69 -1.79 -3.16
C GLY A 192 9.38 -0.64 -2.23
N ASP A 193 8.35 -0.82 -1.44
CA ASP A 193 7.85 0.13 -0.45
C ASP A 193 7.73 -0.51 0.92
N VAL A 194 8.14 0.23 1.97
CA VAL A 194 8.08 -0.20 3.37
C VAL A 194 7.40 0.86 4.22
N GLY A 195 6.44 0.43 5.04
CA GLY A 195 5.79 1.28 6.03
C GLY A 195 5.03 2.46 5.41
N THR A 196 4.55 2.31 4.17
CA THR A 196 3.92 3.42 3.45
C THR A 196 2.56 3.76 4.06
N LEU A 197 2.43 5.02 4.41
CA LEU A 197 1.18 5.65 4.83
C LEU A 197 0.68 6.56 3.70
N PHE A 198 -0.60 6.52 3.48
CA PHE A 198 -1.32 7.33 2.50
C PHE A 198 -2.40 8.14 3.18
N SER A 199 -2.74 9.32 2.65
CA SER A 199 -3.84 10.13 3.16
C SER A 199 -4.56 10.88 2.04
N THR A 200 -5.87 11.04 2.18
CA THR A 200 -6.68 11.94 1.34
C THR A 200 -6.56 13.40 1.78
N ASP A 201 -6.09 13.63 3.01
CA ASP A 201 -5.81 14.96 3.55
C ASP A 201 -4.32 15.09 3.91
N PRO A 202 -3.50 15.72 3.07
CA PRO A 202 -2.08 15.90 3.33
C PRO A 202 -1.77 16.66 4.63
N SER A 203 -2.70 17.49 5.11
CA SER A 203 -2.52 18.26 6.35
C SER A 203 -2.61 17.41 7.63
N SER A 204 -3.18 16.20 7.53
CA SER A 204 -3.31 15.27 8.67
C SER A 204 -2.01 14.50 8.98
N ILE A 205 -0.99 14.63 8.16
CA ILE A 205 0.24 13.81 8.17
C ILE A 205 1.15 14.13 9.35
N GLU A 206 1.27 15.39 9.73
CA GLU A 206 2.10 15.73 10.89
C GLU A 206 1.63 15.06 12.18
N THR A 207 0.38 14.58 12.19
CA THR A 207 -0.25 14.01 13.37
C THR A 207 0.17 12.57 13.65
N VAL A 208 0.49 11.77 12.62
CA VAL A 208 0.75 10.33 12.77
C VAL A 208 2.20 10.03 13.15
N GLU A 209 3.16 10.78 12.64
CA GLU A 209 4.60 10.50 12.91
C GLU A 209 5.10 10.98 14.29
N LYS A 210 4.39 11.91 14.93
CA LYS A 210 4.80 12.44 16.25
C LYS A 210 4.02 11.89 17.44
N ALA A 211 3.15 10.90 17.24
CA ALA A 211 2.42 10.24 18.32
C ALA A 211 3.29 9.26 19.14
N ASP A 212 4.53 9.02 18.70
CA ASP A 212 5.45 8.17 19.44
C ASP A 212 5.92 8.86 20.72
N ASN A 213 5.35 8.39 21.86
CA ASN A 213 5.83 8.54 23.23
C ASN A 213 5.67 9.89 23.95
N LYS A 214 4.92 10.86 23.45
CA LYS A 214 4.62 12.07 24.23
C LYS A 214 3.33 11.89 25.04
N GLN A 215 3.47 11.91 26.37
CA GLN A 215 2.31 11.87 27.27
C GLN A 215 1.42 13.11 27.06
N VAL A 216 0.16 12.92 26.70
CA VAL A 216 -0.84 13.99 26.60
C VAL A 216 -1.25 14.41 27.99
N VAL A 217 -1.13 15.70 28.29
CA VAL A 217 -1.49 16.28 29.59
C VAL A 217 -2.71 17.21 29.53
N GLY A 218 -3.20 17.51 28.32
CA GLY A 218 -4.40 18.33 28.17
C GLY A 218 -4.87 18.45 26.73
N GLU A 219 -6.18 18.67 26.56
CA GLU A 219 -6.82 18.89 25.27
C GLU A 219 -7.73 20.11 25.37
N THR A 220 -7.78 20.89 24.31
CA THR A 220 -8.64 22.08 24.22
C THR A 220 -9.23 22.14 22.82
N TYR A 221 -10.50 22.48 22.71
CA TYR A 221 -11.22 22.55 21.45
C TYR A 221 -11.52 24.00 21.07
N PHE A 222 -11.46 24.32 19.78
CA PHE A 222 -11.77 25.62 19.21
C PHE A 222 -12.67 25.44 17.99
N ASP A 223 -13.55 26.41 17.74
CA ASP A 223 -14.24 26.48 16.45
C ASP A 223 -13.30 26.99 15.33
N LEU A 224 -13.77 26.98 14.10
CA LEU A 224 -12.98 27.44 12.95
C LEU A 224 -12.65 28.96 12.98
N SER A 225 -13.33 29.75 13.84
CA SER A 225 -13.01 31.15 14.07
C SER A 225 -11.96 31.35 15.17
N GLY A 226 -11.48 30.27 15.79
CA GLY A 226 -10.49 30.28 16.87
C GLY A 226 -11.10 30.52 18.27
N ARG A 227 -12.42 30.52 18.42
CA ARG A 227 -13.08 30.66 19.72
C ARG A 227 -12.99 29.30 20.47
N LYS A 228 -12.55 29.36 21.73
CA LYS A 228 -12.47 28.20 22.60
C LYS A 228 -13.87 27.64 22.89
N LEU A 229 -13.98 26.31 22.79
CA LEU A 229 -15.18 25.54 23.12
C LEU A 229 -15.00 24.83 24.45
N SER A 230 -16.09 24.65 25.21
CA SER A 230 -16.10 23.88 26.46
C SER A 230 -15.93 22.39 26.23
N GLU A 231 -16.39 21.90 25.08
CA GLU A 231 -16.31 20.52 24.63
C GLU A 231 -16.25 20.46 23.10
N ALA A 232 -15.91 19.29 22.54
CA ALA A 232 -15.92 19.09 21.10
C ALA A 232 -17.36 19.14 20.57
N GLY A 233 -17.77 20.27 20.00
CA GLY A 233 -19.04 20.40 19.29
C GLY A 233 -19.14 19.44 18.10
N LYS A 234 -20.37 19.16 17.61
CA LYS A 234 -20.57 18.38 16.39
C LYS A 234 -19.99 19.12 15.18
N GLY A 235 -19.41 18.35 14.27
CA GLY A 235 -18.82 18.87 13.04
C GLY A 235 -17.31 19.06 13.13
N ILE A 236 -16.79 20.07 12.40
CA ILE A 236 -15.34 20.31 12.32
C ILE A 236 -14.94 21.29 13.42
N VAL A 237 -13.99 20.88 14.27
CA VAL A 237 -13.37 21.71 15.30
C VAL A 237 -11.85 21.61 15.24
N LEU A 238 -11.16 22.57 15.81
CA LEU A 238 -9.72 22.50 16.02
C LEU A 238 -9.45 21.96 17.42
N LYS A 239 -8.70 20.86 17.52
CA LYS A 239 -8.29 20.25 18.77
C LYS A 239 -6.83 20.60 19.04
N SER A 240 -6.56 21.31 20.11
CA SER A 240 -5.21 21.59 20.59
C SER A 240 -4.83 20.59 21.68
N ILE A 241 -3.73 19.86 21.47
CA ILE A 241 -3.22 18.82 22.36
C ILE A 241 -1.95 19.36 23.02
N LYS A 242 -1.92 19.37 24.35
CA LYS A 242 -0.75 19.76 25.13
C LYS A 242 -0.03 18.51 25.64
N PHE A 243 1.29 18.45 25.45
CA PHE A 243 2.13 17.33 25.87
C PHE A 243 2.89 17.68 27.18
N ALA A 244 3.34 16.64 27.88
CA ALA A 244 4.08 16.76 29.14
C ALA A 244 5.42 17.51 28.97
N ASP A 245 5.99 17.52 27.78
CA ASP A 245 7.22 18.26 27.45
C ASP A 245 6.99 19.77 27.21
N GLY A 246 5.74 20.25 27.42
CA GLY A 246 5.35 21.64 27.22
C GLY A 246 5.00 22.02 25.79
N THR A 247 5.22 21.13 24.81
CA THR A 247 4.83 21.39 23.41
C THR A 247 3.33 21.27 23.21
N THR A 248 2.80 22.02 22.23
CA THR A 248 1.37 22.02 21.90
C THR A 248 1.20 21.70 20.41
N LYS A 249 0.20 20.89 20.08
CA LYS A 249 -0.16 20.57 18.72
C LYS A 249 -1.63 20.84 18.48
N THR A 250 -1.94 21.46 17.34
CA THR A 250 -3.35 21.70 16.94
C THR A 250 -3.69 20.87 15.72
N VAL A 251 -4.78 20.14 15.78
CA VAL A 251 -5.26 19.26 14.70
C VAL A 251 -6.73 19.57 14.40
N LYS A 252 -7.13 19.37 13.15
CA LYS A 252 -8.53 19.39 12.75
C LYS A 252 -9.19 18.11 13.23
N TYR A 253 -10.26 18.23 13.99
CA TYR A 253 -11.01 17.13 14.56
C TYR A 253 -12.44 17.14 14.04
N ILE A 254 -12.94 15.98 13.63
CA ILE A 254 -14.32 15.83 13.18
C ILE A 254 -15.06 15.02 14.23
N ASN A 255 -15.97 15.70 14.96
CA ASN A 255 -16.86 15.06 15.91
C ASN A 255 -18.19 14.73 15.21
N LYS A 256 -18.55 13.44 15.18
CA LYS A 256 -19.77 12.92 14.51
C LYS A 256 -21.00 13.04 15.39
#